data_6edeabb2426826b3d688ae15271a9829
#
_entry.id   6edeabb2426826b3d688ae15271a9829
#
_cell.length_a   1.000
_cell.length_b   1.000
_cell.length_c   1.000
_cell.angle_alpha   90.00
_cell.angle_beta   90.00
_cell.angle_gamma   90.00
#
_symmetry.space_group_name_H-M   'P 1'
#
loop_
_entity.id
_entity.type
_entity.pdbx_description
1 polymer ?
#
loop_
_entity_poly.entity_id
_entity_poly.type
_entity_poly.pdbx_seq_one_letter_code
_entity_poly.pdbx_strand_id
1 'polypeptide(L)'
;MYRWVRQHYQFQLRGRRFLEAPWSGGLVLLFSVAVAMLLANLPWTAEYYQRVLNIDIALVVRGPGSLIDWMFPRGLTLQTFVNDGLMVVFFFLIGLEIKREIVIGQLSSVRKAILPVLSALAGMVVPALIYFSFNAGTVAAPGWGIPTATDIAFAIGILSIFSDRVPISLKIFLTALAVADDLGAILVIALFYGEEVNLLLLAIAILILVGIYFLNKVGETRIMFYLVPAFVVWALFYYSGIHSTLSGVVIAMFIPMKPRYSKEYFARKMSGLSDALLKAECRADDFPNEEHRYYLRMMSSLATDSVGMSFRLEHLLAPYVTFLIMPIFAFANAGAVSYTHLRAHETDQYLV
;
A
#
# COMPACT_ATOMS: atom_id res chain seq x y z
N MET A 1 35.77 5.17 -22.50
CA MET A 1 34.87 5.84 -21.55
C MET A 1 33.44 5.99 -22.09
N TYR A 2 33.20 6.56 -23.26
CA TYR A 2 31.88 6.75 -23.89
C TYR A 2 31.03 5.47 -24.09
N ARG A 3 31.63 4.34 -24.46
CA ARG A 3 30.89 3.07 -24.66
C ARG A 3 30.32 2.50 -23.37
N TRP A 4 31.05 2.57 -22.26
CA TRP A 4 30.60 2.08 -20.94
C TRP A 4 29.47 2.96 -20.37
N VAL A 5 29.60 4.29 -20.49
CA VAL A 5 28.57 5.24 -20.07
C VAL A 5 27.28 5.03 -20.86
N ARG A 6 27.37 4.82 -22.19
CA ARG A 6 26.22 4.55 -23.05
C ARG A 6 25.55 3.21 -22.74
N GLN A 7 26.33 2.17 -22.45
CA GLN A 7 25.79 0.87 -22.04
C GLN A 7 25.10 0.94 -20.66
N HIS A 8 25.71 1.65 -19.71
CA HIS A 8 25.14 1.83 -18.38
C HIS A 8 23.83 2.66 -18.45
N TYR A 9 23.83 3.71 -19.25
CA TYR A 9 22.62 4.53 -19.48
C TYR A 9 21.49 3.73 -20.16
N GLN A 10 21.82 2.89 -21.14
CA GLN A 10 20.84 2.01 -21.79
C GLN A 10 20.32 0.91 -20.84
N PHE A 11 21.17 0.40 -19.94
CA PHE A 11 20.76 -0.56 -18.92
C PHE A 11 19.80 0.08 -17.91
N GLN A 12 20.11 1.30 -17.45
CA GLN A 12 19.22 2.07 -16.59
C GLN A 12 17.86 2.36 -17.25
N LEU A 13 17.87 2.73 -18.56
CA LEU A 13 16.64 2.96 -19.31
C LEU A 13 15.80 1.68 -19.49
N ARG A 14 16.46 0.51 -19.68
CA ARG A 14 15.74 -0.78 -19.77
C ARG A 14 15.15 -1.19 -18.42
N GLY A 15 15.89 -1.04 -17.33
CA GLY A 15 15.40 -1.29 -15.98
C GLY A 15 14.20 -0.39 -15.65
N ARG A 16 14.29 0.90 -15.97
CA ARG A 16 13.22 1.86 -15.77
C ARG A 16 11.96 1.52 -16.59
N ARG A 17 12.14 1.13 -17.87
CA ARG A 17 11.02 0.68 -18.72
C ARG A 17 10.36 -0.59 -18.19
N PHE A 18 11.11 -1.51 -17.58
CA PHE A 18 10.54 -2.69 -16.94
C PHE A 18 9.71 -2.30 -15.71
N LEU A 19 10.24 -1.46 -14.83
CA LEU A 19 9.53 -0.99 -13.65
C LEU A 19 8.30 -0.13 -13.97
N GLU A 20 8.30 0.57 -15.09
CA GLU A 20 7.18 1.37 -15.57
C GLU A 20 6.14 0.53 -16.36
N ALA A 21 6.44 -0.73 -16.68
CA ALA A 21 5.52 -1.60 -17.41
C ALA A 21 4.37 -2.08 -16.51
N PRO A 22 3.11 -1.92 -16.91
CA PRO A 22 1.94 -2.26 -16.07
C PRO A 22 1.89 -3.75 -15.64
N TRP A 23 2.51 -4.64 -16.41
CA TRP A 23 2.53 -6.09 -16.13
C TRP A 23 3.67 -6.55 -15.22
N SER A 24 4.67 -5.72 -14.99
CA SER A 24 5.91 -6.10 -14.27
C SER A 24 5.65 -6.43 -12.80
N GLY A 25 4.77 -5.67 -12.12
CA GLY A 25 4.40 -5.94 -10.73
C GLY A 25 3.75 -7.31 -10.55
N GLY A 26 2.78 -7.65 -11.41
CA GLY A 26 2.13 -8.95 -11.39
C GLY A 26 3.10 -10.11 -11.65
N LEU A 27 4.08 -9.93 -12.54
CA LEU A 27 5.09 -10.95 -12.81
C LEU A 27 6.02 -11.18 -11.61
N VAL A 28 6.47 -10.10 -10.94
CA VAL A 28 7.30 -10.21 -9.74
C VAL A 28 6.52 -10.88 -8.60
N LEU A 29 5.23 -10.56 -8.45
CA LEU A 29 4.35 -11.20 -7.48
C LEU A 29 4.21 -12.70 -7.75
N LEU A 30 3.88 -13.10 -8.98
CA LEU A 30 3.76 -14.51 -9.38
C LEU A 30 5.07 -15.28 -9.17
N PHE A 31 6.21 -14.67 -9.49
CA PHE A 31 7.51 -15.26 -9.23
C PHE A 31 7.74 -15.47 -7.73
N SER A 32 7.38 -14.51 -6.90
CA SER A 32 7.50 -14.60 -5.43
C SER A 32 6.63 -15.73 -4.87
N VAL A 33 5.38 -15.84 -5.33
CA VAL A 33 4.48 -16.96 -4.98
C VAL A 33 5.06 -18.31 -5.39
N ALA A 34 5.54 -18.42 -6.63
CA ALA A 34 6.12 -19.67 -7.12
C ALA A 34 7.34 -20.11 -6.31
N VAL A 35 8.22 -19.17 -5.97
CA VAL A 35 9.39 -19.43 -5.10
C VAL A 35 8.95 -19.85 -3.69
N ALA A 36 7.99 -19.16 -3.09
CA ALA A 36 7.46 -19.52 -1.77
C ALA A 36 6.87 -20.92 -1.77
N MET A 37 6.05 -21.26 -2.77
CA MET A 37 5.47 -22.60 -2.93
C MET A 37 6.52 -23.68 -3.12
N LEU A 38 7.55 -23.42 -3.91
CA LEU A 38 8.66 -24.37 -4.09
C LEU A 38 9.40 -24.59 -2.76
N LEU A 39 9.78 -23.53 -2.05
CA LEU A 39 10.51 -23.63 -0.80
C LEU A 39 9.68 -24.31 0.31
N ALA A 40 8.38 -24.04 0.37
CA ALA A 40 7.49 -24.64 1.36
C ALA A 40 7.21 -26.12 1.11
N ASN A 41 7.26 -26.60 -0.15
CA ASN A 41 6.90 -27.97 -0.54
C ASN A 41 8.09 -28.91 -0.70
N LEU A 42 9.32 -28.42 -0.82
CA LEU A 42 10.51 -29.26 -0.88
C LEU A 42 10.89 -29.75 0.53
N PRO A 43 11.09 -31.06 0.77
CA PRO A 43 11.32 -31.63 2.10
C PRO A 43 12.54 -31.02 2.83
N TRP A 44 13.53 -30.60 2.10
CA TRP A 44 14.81 -30.06 2.61
C TRP A 44 14.77 -28.54 2.89
N THR A 45 13.82 -27.79 2.31
CA THR A 45 13.70 -26.34 2.50
C THR A 45 12.50 -25.92 3.33
N ALA A 46 11.49 -26.78 3.46
CA ALA A 46 10.25 -26.46 4.18
C ALA A 46 10.50 -26.04 5.64
N GLU A 47 11.36 -26.78 6.35
CA GLU A 47 11.69 -26.46 7.73
C GLU A 47 12.45 -25.15 7.86
N TYR A 48 13.40 -24.86 6.96
CA TYR A 48 14.12 -23.59 6.95
C TYR A 48 13.20 -22.42 6.61
N TYR A 49 12.28 -22.59 5.64
CA TYR A 49 11.29 -21.59 5.29
C TYR A 49 10.43 -21.22 6.49
N GLN A 50 9.88 -22.20 7.21
CA GLN A 50 9.08 -21.97 8.40
C GLN A 50 9.92 -21.34 9.55
N ARG A 51 11.15 -21.78 9.74
CA ARG A 51 12.05 -21.17 10.73
C ARG A 51 12.29 -19.70 10.45
N VAL A 52 12.53 -19.31 9.18
CA VAL A 52 12.76 -17.92 8.80
C VAL A 52 11.52 -17.06 9.08
N LEU A 53 10.33 -17.52 8.74
CA LEU A 53 9.10 -16.79 8.99
C LEU A 53 8.80 -16.59 10.48
N ASN A 54 9.18 -17.58 11.30
CA ASN A 54 8.98 -17.57 12.75
C ASN A 54 10.15 -16.96 13.53
N ILE A 55 11.17 -16.37 12.86
CA ILE A 55 12.22 -15.63 13.55
C ILE A 55 11.59 -14.49 14.34
N ASP A 56 11.79 -14.48 15.65
CA ASP A 56 11.39 -13.36 16.50
C ASP A 56 12.36 -12.18 16.31
N ILE A 57 11.93 -11.20 15.53
CA ILE A 57 12.72 -9.99 15.25
C ILE A 57 12.94 -9.20 16.53
N ALA A 58 12.03 -9.28 17.50
CA ALA A 58 12.17 -8.60 18.77
C ALA A 58 13.38 -9.13 19.55
N LEU A 59 13.72 -10.42 19.45
CA LEU A 59 14.93 -10.99 20.09
C LEU A 59 16.23 -10.39 19.55
N VAL A 60 16.27 -10.00 18.28
CA VAL A 60 17.47 -9.43 17.64
C VAL A 60 17.71 -7.98 18.10
N VAL A 61 16.66 -7.27 18.48
CA VAL A 61 16.69 -5.85 18.87
C VAL A 61 16.59 -5.67 20.40
N ARG A 62 16.34 -6.76 21.15
CA ARG A 62 16.16 -6.74 22.62
C ARG A 62 17.45 -6.36 23.36
N GLY A 63 17.41 -5.18 24.01
CA GLY A 63 18.16 -4.93 25.22
C GLY A 63 17.24 -5.08 26.45
N PRO A 64 17.75 -5.39 27.65
CA PRO A 64 16.92 -5.51 28.84
C PRO A 64 16.11 -4.24 29.10
N GLY A 65 14.78 -4.33 29.11
CA GLY A 65 13.85 -3.22 29.28
C GLY A 65 13.60 -2.39 28.03
N SER A 66 13.74 -2.97 26.84
CA SER A 66 13.55 -2.23 25.58
C SER A 66 12.09 -1.82 25.37
N LEU A 67 11.89 -0.62 24.78
CA LEU A 67 10.59 -0.13 24.31
C LEU A 67 9.86 -1.15 23.42
N ILE A 68 10.60 -2.05 22.76
CA ILE A 68 10.08 -3.07 21.86
C ILE A 68 9.33 -4.16 22.62
N ASP A 69 9.80 -4.57 23.82
CA ASP A 69 9.08 -5.54 24.66
C ASP A 69 7.74 -4.98 25.14
N TRP A 70 7.69 -3.68 25.39
CA TRP A 70 6.46 -2.99 25.73
C TRP A 70 5.55 -2.80 24.51
N MET A 71 6.14 -2.52 23.32
CA MET A 71 5.40 -2.33 22.07
C MET A 71 4.87 -3.62 21.45
N PHE A 72 5.53 -4.77 21.66
CA PHE A 72 5.13 -6.05 21.04
C PHE A 72 5.13 -7.19 22.08
N PRO A 73 4.21 -7.14 23.05
CA PRO A 73 4.15 -8.15 24.13
C PRO A 73 3.80 -9.56 23.65
N ARG A 74 3.16 -9.67 22.46
CA ARG A 74 2.84 -10.96 21.80
C ARG A 74 4.01 -11.54 20.98
N GLY A 75 5.16 -10.86 20.96
CA GLY A 75 6.28 -11.19 20.08
C GLY A 75 6.11 -10.56 18.69
N LEU A 76 7.22 -10.22 18.04
CA LEU A 76 7.26 -9.69 16.67
C LEU A 76 8.02 -10.68 15.80
N THR A 77 7.32 -11.68 15.26
CA THR A 77 7.89 -12.57 14.25
C THR A 77 8.03 -11.83 12.91
N LEU A 78 8.89 -12.37 12.02
CA LEU A 78 9.00 -11.84 10.67
C LEU A 78 7.64 -11.88 9.95
N GLN A 79 6.87 -12.94 10.12
CA GLN A 79 5.54 -13.07 9.55
C GLN A 79 4.57 -12.00 10.08
N THR A 80 4.53 -11.77 11.40
CA THR A 80 3.70 -10.71 12.01
C THR A 80 4.13 -9.33 11.52
N PHE A 81 5.45 -9.07 11.44
CA PHE A 81 5.94 -7.80 10.88
C PHE A 81 5.50 -7.57 9.43
N VAL A 82 5.51 -8.61 8.60
CA VAL A 82 5.03 -8.53 7.21
C VAL A 82 3.52 -8.26 7.19
N ASN A 83 2.74 -9.01 7.96
CA ASN A 83 1.27 -8.96 7.91
C ASN A 83 0.70 -7.70 8.58
N ASP A 84 1.25 -7.26 9.70
CA ASP A 84 0.72 -6.12 10.47
C ASP A 84 1.51 -4.82 10.26
N GLY A 85 2.77 -4.91 9.85
CA GLY A 85 3.62 -3.74 9.61
C GLY A 85 3.63 -3.32 8.13
N LEU A 86 4.14 -4.20 7.23
CA LEU A 86 4.28 -3.84 5.82
C LEU A 86 2.92 -3.66 5.13
N MET A 87 1.93 -4.48 5.49
CA MET A 87 0.60 -4.40 4.91
C MET A 87 -0.14 -3.11 5.27
N VAL A 88 0.21 -2.44 6.38
CA VAL A 88 -0.35 -1.10 6.67
C VAL A 88 0.02 -0.09 5.58
N VAL A 89 1.25 -0.15 5.07
CA VAL A 89 1.70 0.74 3.98
C VAL A 89 0.94 0.45 2.68
N PHE A 90 0.69 -0.83 2.40
CA PHE A 90 -0.16 -1.24 1.27
C PHE A 90 -1.59 -0.70 1.42
N PHE A 91 -2.23 -0.92 2.58
CA PHE A 91 -3.58 -0.41 2.83
C PHE A 91 -3.65 1.11 2.89
N PHE A 92 -2.56 1.77 3.29
CA PHE A 92 -2.46 3.22 3.21
C PHE A 92 -2.47 3.70 1.75
N LEU A 93 -1.71 3.03 0.86
CA LEU A 93 -1.73 3.33 -0.58
C LEU A 93 -3.13 3.13 -1.17
N ILE A 94 -3.77 1.98 -0.91
CA ILE A 94 -5.15 1.71 -1.34
C ILE A 94 -6.10 2.78 -0.81
N GLY A 95 -5.96 3.17 0.45
CA GLY A 95 -6.77 4.23 1.04
C GLY A 95 -6.61 5.58 0.31
N LEU A 96 -5.41 5.93 -0.15
CA LEU A 96 -5.19 7.12 -0.98
C LEU A 96 -5.87 7.00 -2.35
N GLU A 97 -5.79 5.82 -2.98
CA GLU A 97 -6.46 5.52 -4.26
C GLU A 97 -7.98 5.57 -4.11
N ILE A 98 -8.56 4.92 -3.09
CA ILE A 98 -9.99 4.98 -2.77
C ILE A 98 -10.43 6.43 -2.59
N LYS A 99 -9.69 7.22 -1.81
CA LYS A 99 -10.00 8.63 -1.61
C LYS A 99 -9.99 9.42 -2.92
N ARG A 100 -9.02 9.17 -3.79
CA ARG A 100 -8.95 9.80 -5.12
C ARG A 100 -10.19 9.45 -5.94
N GLU A 101 -10.58 8.18 -5.98
CA GLU A 101 -11.74 7.72 -6.74
C GLU A 101 -13.07 8.29 -6.20
N ILE A 102 -13.20 8.43 -4.88
CA ILE A 102 -14.38 9.04 -4.25
C ILE A 102 -14.46 10.54 -4.54
N VAL A 103 -13.33 11.27 -4.50
CA VAL A 103 -13.36 12.74 -4.61
C VAL A 103 -13.39 13.22 -6.05
N ILE A 104 -12.62 12.62 -6.96
CA ILE A 104 -12.46 13.08 -8.34
C ILE A 104 -12.64 11.99 -9.41
N GLY A 105 -12.69 10.71 -9.01
CA GLY A 105 -12.75 9.57 -9.93
C GLY A 105 -14.16 9.09 -10.27
N GLN A 106 -14.29 7.81 -10.60
CA GLN A 106 -15.54 7.18 -11.02
C GLN A 106 -16.52 6.99 -9.84
N LEU A 107 -16.02 6.86 -8.61
CA LEU A 107 -16.86 6.75 -7.42
C LEU A 107 -17.37 8.11 -6.91
N SER A 108 -17.03 9.23 -7.57
CA SER A 108 -17.42 10.59 -7.16
C SER A 108 -18.91 10.90 -7.36
N SER A 109 -19.65 10.10 -8.12
CA SER A 109 -21.11 10.26 -8.26
C SER A 109 -21.80 8.88 -8.29
N VAL A 110 -22.99 8.81 -7.67
CA VAL A 110 -23.79 7.58 -7.59
C VAL A 110 -24.05 6.99 -8.97
N ARG A 111 -24.33 7.82 -9.98
CA ARG A 111 -24.61 7.37 -11.35
C ARG A 111 -23.42 6.63 -11.99
N LYS A 112 -22.20 7.06 -11.72
CA LYS A 112 -20.98 6.42 -12.24
C LYS A 112 -20.58 5.23 -11.38
N ALA A 113 -20.77 5.30 -10.07
CA ALA A 113 -20.34 4.30 -9.11
C ALA A 113 -21.25 3.06 -9.09
N ILE A 114 -22.52 3.17 -9.45
CA ILE A 114 -23.51 2.10 -9.27
C ILE A 114 -23.09 0.79 -9.95
N LEU A 115 -22.59 0.83 -11.18
CA LEU A 115 -22.19 -0.35 -11.92
C LEU A 115 -20.93 -1.02 -11.34
N PRO A 116 -19.81 -0.32 -11.10
CA PRO A 116 -18.63 -0.90 -10.44
C PRO A 116 -18.96 -1.44 -9.05
N VAL A 117 -19.72 -0.72 -8.23
CA VAL A 117 -20.07 -1.13 -6.86
C VAL A 117 -20.96 -2.37 -6.86
N LEU A 118 -22.00 -2.42 -7.69
CA LEU A 118 -22.85 -3.64 -7.79
C LEU A 118 -22.06 -4.82 -8.32
N SER A 119 -21.15 -4.61 -9.26
CA SER A 119 -20.28 -5.67 -9.78
C SER A 119 -19.32 -6.20 -8.72
N ALA A 120 -18.72 -5.28 -7.91
CA ALA A 120 -17.87 -5.65 -6.78
C ALA A 120 -18.64 -6.44 -5.72
N LEU A 121 -19.84 -5.97 -5.33
CA LEU A 121 -20.70 -6.69 -4.39
C LEU A 121 -21.04 -8.10 -4.90
N ALA A 122 -21.38 -8.26 -6.17
CA ALA A 122 -21.63 -9.57 -6.77
C ALA A 122 -20.36 -10.45 -6.77
N GLY A 123 -19.21 -9.84 -7.08
CA GLY A 123 -17.89 -10.50 -7.07
C GLY A 123 -17.47 -11.00 -5.69
N MET A 124 -17.89 -10.33 -4.62
CA MET A 124 -17.66 -10.75 -3.23
C MET A 124 -18.71 -11.77 -2.75
N VAL A 125 -19.99 -11.49 -2.95
CA VAL A 125 -21.08 -12.31 -2.41
C VAL A 125 -21.13 -13.68 -3.04
N VAL A 126 -20.97 -13.79 -4.36
CA VAL A 126 -21.09 -15.07 -5.07
C VAL A 126 -20.01 -16.07 -4.64
N PRO A 127 -18.70 -15.74 -4.64
CA PRO A 127 -17.67 -16.64 -4.12
C PRO A 127 -17.86 -16.99 -2.65
N ALA A 128 -18.26 -16.02 -1.81
CA ALA A 128 -18.54 -16.25 -0.40
C ALA A 128 -19.66 -17.28 -0.20
N LEU A 129 -20.77 -17.17 -0.93
CA LEU A 129 -21.88 -18.11 -0.89
C LEU A 129 -21.48 -19.50 -1.39
N ILE A 130 -20.69 -19.59 -2.48
CA ILE A 130 -20.17 -20.85 -2.98
C ILE A 130 -19.29 -21.50 -1.91
N TYR A 131 -18.34 -20.75 -1.34
CA TYR A 131 -17.46 -21.25 -0.28
C TYR A 131 -18.27 -21.76 0.92
N PHE A 132 -19.22 -20.97 1.39
CA PHE A 132 -20.06 -21.30 2.53
C PHE A 132 -20.91 -22.55 2.27
N SER A 133 -21.42 -22.73 1.04
CA SER A 133 -22.23 -23.90 0.68
C SER A 133 -21.45 -25.23 0.80
N PHE A 134 -20.13 -25.22 0.56
CA PHE A 134 -19.27 -26.41 0.69
C PHE A 134 -18.68 -26.59 2.09
N ASN A 135 -18.50 -25.50 2.85
CA ASN A 135 -17.78 -25.52 4.13
C ASN A 135 -18.69 -25.22 5.34
N ALA A 136 -20.00 -25.10 5.16
CA ALA A 136 -20.94 -24.90 6.26
C ALA A 136 -20.86 -26.02 7.29
N GLY A 137 -20.65 -25.64 8.58
CA GLY A 137 -20.54 -26.60 9.67
C GLY A 137 -19.16 -27.30 9.79
N THR A 138 -18.17 -26.92 8.98
CA THR A 138 -16.78 -27.40 9.11
C THR A 138 -15.90 -26.38 9.84
N VAL A 139 -14.70 -26.80 10.29
CA VAL A 139 -13.68 -25.92 10.88
C VAL A 139 -13.25 -24.81 9.91
N ALA A 140 -13.36 -25.05 8.60
CA ALA A 140 -13.01 -24.11 7.55
C ALA A 140 -14.09 -23.02 7.31
N ALA A 141 -15.28 -23.11 7.91
CA ALA A 141 -16.38 -22.18 7.69
C ALA A 141 -15.99 -20.68 7.87
N PRO A 142 -15.15 -20.28 8.83
CA PRO A 142 -14.73 -18.86 9.00
C PRO A 142 -13.94 -18.31 7.81
N GLY A 143 -13.33 -19.15 6.96
CA GLY A 143 -12.53 -18.74 5.80
C GLY A 143 -13.33 -18.20 4.60
N TRP A 144 -14.62 -17.94 4.71
CA TRP A 144 -15.50 -17.47 3.63
C TRP A 144 -15.06 -16.17 2.98
N GLY A 145 -14.31 -15.33 3.71
CA GLY A 145 -13.76 -14.08 3.18
C GLY A 145 -12.54 -14.24 2.27
N ILE A 146 -11.84 -15.39 2.32
CA ILE A 146 -10.62 -15.61 1.52
C ILE A 146 -10.87 -15.52 0.00
N PRO A 147 -11.87 -16.19 -0.59
CA PRO A 147 -12.11 -16.16 -2.03
C PRO A 147 -12.75 -14.84 -2.50
N THR A 148 -13.03 -13.89 -1.61
CA THR A 148 -13.62 -12.59 -1.98
C THR A 148 -12.57 -11.53 -2.32
N ALA A 149 -11.32 -11.74 -1.97
CA ALA A 149 -10.23 -10.79 -2.24
C ALA A 149 -9.72 -10.94 -3.68
N THR A 150 -9.47 -9.81 -4.35
CA THR A 150 -8.95 -9.75 -5.72
C THR A 150 -7.60 -9.02 -5.77
N ASP A 151 -6.76 -9.39 -6.74
CA ASP A 151 -5.51 -8.70 -7.03
C ASP A 151 -5.68 -7.78 -8.25
N ILE A 152 -5.77 -6.49 -7.99
CA ILE A 152 -5.89 -5.44 -9.01
C ILE A 152 -4.67 -5.43 -9.93
N ALA A 153 -3.46 -5.54 -9.38
CA ALA A 153 -2.23 -5.43 -10.14
C ALA A 153 -2.13 -6.55 -11.19
N PHE A 154 -2.57 -7.76 -10.83
CA PHE A 154 -2.64 -8.89 -11.75
C PHE A 154 -3.69 -8.66 -12.84
N ALA A 155 -4.89 -8.23 -12.48
CA ALA A 155 -5.98 -7.98 -13.44
C ALA A 155 -5.62 -6.88 -14.45
N ILE A 156 -5.09 -5.75 -13.98
CA ILE A 156 -4.61 -4.65 -14.84
C ILE A 156 -3.39 -5.09 -15.65
N GLY A 157 -2.50 -5.89 -15.07
CA GLY A 157 -1.34 -6.43 -15.75
C GLY A 157 -1.72 -7.25 -16.98
N ILE A 158 -2.65 -8.20 -16.84
CA ILE A 158 -3.17 -9.00 -17.97
C ILE A 158 -3.85 -8.10 -19.00
N LEU A 159 -4.69 -7.16 -18.55
CA LEU A 159 -5.38 -6.23 -19.45
C LEU A 159 -4.40 -5.37 -20.24
N SER A 160 -3.26 -5.03 -19.67
CA SER A 160 -2.22 -4.23 -20.30
C SER A 160 -1.50 -4.96 -21.43
N ILE A 161 -1.42 -6.29 -21.39
CA ILE A 161 -0.87 -7.11 -22.48
C ILE A 161 -1.73 -6.95 -23.76
N PHE A 162 -3.04 -6.79 -23.58
CA PHE A 162 -4.00 -6.59 -24.68
C PHE A 162 -4.35 -5.12 -24.91
N SER A 163 -3.51 -4.19 -24.42
CA SER A 163 -3.79 -2.76 -24.34
C SER A 163 -4.35 -2.11 -25.62
N ASP A 164 -3.85 -2.53 -26.79
CA ASP A 164 -4.24 -1.94 -28.08
C ASP A 164 -5.63 -2.38 -28.55
N ARG A 165 -6.15 -3.48 -27.99
CA ARG A 165 -7.45 -4.06 -28.37
C ARG A 165 -8.54 -3.77 -27.36
N VAL A 166 -8.21 -3.21 -26.21
CA VAL A 166 -9.15 -2.99 -25.11
C VAL A 166 -9.62 -1.54 -25.09
N PRO A 167 -10.94 -1.28 -25.14
CA PRO A 167 -11.48 0.07 -25.01
C PRO A 167 -11.09 0.74 -23.69
N ILE A 168 -10.81 2.04 -23.73
CA ILE A 168 -10.43 2.83 -22.53
C ILE A 168 -11.52 2.76 -21.46
N SER A 169 -12.81 2.74 -21.87
CA SER A 169 -13.94 2.62 -20.93
C SER A 169 -13.90 1.34 -20.10
N LEU A 170 -13.44 0.22 -20.68
CA LEU A 170 -13.29 -1.04 -19.95
C LEU A 170 -12.14 -0.98 -18.93
N LYS A 171 -11.04 -0.31 -19.27
CA LYS A 171 -9.92 -0.10 -18.32
C LYS A 171 -10.39 0.74 -17.13
N ILE A 172 -11.10 1.85 -17.40
CA ILE A 172 -11.65 2.72 -16.35
C ILE A 172 -12.65 1.96 -15.49
N PHE A 173 -13.54 1.17 -16.09
CA PHE A 173 -14.49 0.34 -15.35
C PHE A 173 -13.79 -0.69 -14.46
N LEU A 174 -12.79 -1.40 -14.99
CA LEU A 174 -12.04 -2.40 -14.22
C LEU A 174 -11.29 -1.77 -13.03
N THR A 175 -10.67 -0.59 -13.23
CA THR A 175 -10.03 0.14 -12.13
C THR A 175 -11.04 0.53 -11.05
N ALA A 176 -12.20 1.06 -11.44
CA ALA A 176 -13.24 1.44 -10.48
C ALA A 176 -13.85 0.23 -9.76
N LEU A 177 -14.04 -0.90 -10.48
CA LEU A 177 -14.48 -2.18 -9.93
C LEU A 177 -13.48 -2.66 -8.86
N ALA A 178 -12.20 -2.68 -9.19
CA ALA A 178 -11.16 -3.14 -8.31
C ALA A 178 -11.06 -2.29 -7.02
N VAL A 179 -11.12 -0.95 -7.14
CA VAL A 179 -11.16 -0.06 -5.97
C VAL A 179 -12.42 -0.28 -5.11
N ALA A 180 -13.58 -0.55 -5.73
CA ALA A 180 -14.82 -0.86 -5.00
C ALA A 180 -14.73 -2.22 -4.28
N ASP A 181 -14.09 -3.19 -4.89
CA ASP A 181 -13.86 -4.53 -4.33
C ASP A 181 -12.91 -4.49 -3.14
N ASP A 182 -11.80 -3.77 -3.25
CA ASP A 182 -10.87 -3.52 -2.14
C ASP A 182 -11.56 -2.84 -0.96
N LEU A 183 -12.40 -1.83 -1.23
CA LEU A 183 -13.20 -1.18 -0.18
C LEU A 183 -14.13 -2.20 0.50
N GLY A 184 -14.75 -3.08 -0.26
CA GLY A 184 -15.59 -4.15 0.25
C GLY A 184 -14.82 -5.14 1.11
N ALA A 185 -13.65 -5.60 0.65
CA ALA A 185 -12.77 -6.49 1.40
C ALA A 185 -12.33 -5.86 2.74
N ILE A 186 -11.97 -4.58 2.74
CA ILE A 186 -11.63 -3.83 3.96
C ILE A 186 -12.82 -3.80 4.94
N LEU A 187 -14.05 -3.58 4.44
CA LEU A 187 -15.26 -3.59 5.28
C LEU A 187 -15.55 -4.99 5.84
N VAL A 188 -15.36 -6.04 5.06
CA VAL A 188 -15.49 -7.43 5.52
C VAL A 188 -14.50 -7.72 6.64
N ILE A 189 -13.22 -7.38 6.47
CA ILE A 189 -12.19 -7.55 7.50
C ILE A 189 -12.57 -6.78 8.77
N ALA A 190 -12.99 -5.52 8.63
CA ALA A 190 -13.34 -4.68 9.76
C ALA A 190 -14.53 -5.21 10.60
N LEU A 191 -15.54 -5.80 9.92
CA LEU A 191 -16.79 -6.19 10.56
C LEU A 191 -16.79 -7.64 11.08
N PHE A 192 -16.08 -8.55 10.41
CA PHE A 192 -16.19 -9.99 10.68
C PHE A 192 -14.94 -10.62 11.28
N TYR A 193 -13.77 -9.98 11.18
CA TYR A 193 -12.51 -10.54 11.62
C TYR A 193 -11.86 -9.76 12.77
N GLY A 194 -12.60 -8.84 13.44
CA GLY A 194 -12.12 -8.12 14.62
C GLY A 194 -12.14 -9.01 15.88
N GLU A 195 -11.14 -8.82 16.75
CA GLU A 195 -11.08 -9.43 18.08
C GLU A 195 -11.86 -8.57 19.12
N GLU A 196 -11.78 -8.91 20.42
CA GLU A 196 -12.32 -8.07 21.50
C GLU A 196 -11.68 -6.68 21.49
N VAL A 197 -12.50 -5.63 21.33
CA VAL A 197 -12.03 -4.26 21.14
C VAL A 197 -11.84 -3.54 22.47
N ASN A 198 -10.63 -3.03 22.72
CA ASN A 198 -10.36 -2.11 23.81
C ASN A 198 -10.81 -0.69 23.47
N LEU A 199 -12.00 -0.30 23.96
CA LEU A 199 -12.63 0.98 23.67
C LEU A 199 -11.79 2.19 24.11
N LEU A 200 -10.97 2.06 25.16
CA LEU A 200 -10.12 3.16 25.63
C LEU A 200 -9.02 3.50 24.61
N LEU A 201 -8.30 2.47 24.12
CA LEU A 201 -7.26 2.66 23.11
C LEU A 201 -7.85 3.20 21.79
N LEU A 202 -9.02 2.70 21.42
CA LEU A 202 -9.74 3.19 20.25
C LEU A 202 -10.15 4.67 20.41
N ALA A 203 -10.63 5.07 21.57
CA ALA A 203 -10.98 6.47 21.83
C ALA A 203 -9.77 7.40 21.73
N ILE A 204 -8.58 6.97 22.23
CA ILE A 204 -7.33 7.73 22.08
C ILE A 204 -6.93 7.83 20.61
N ALA A 205 -7.03 6.74 19.84
CA ALA A 205 -6.75 6.76 18.42
C ALA A 205 -7.67 7.73 17.65
N ILE A 206 -8.97 7.72 17.93
CA ILE A 206 -9.93 8.65 17.36
C ILE A 206 -9.57 10.10 17.71
N LEU A 207 -9.16 10.39 18.94
CA LEU A 207 -8.74 11.72 19.35
C LEU A 207 -7.53 12.21 18.53
N ILE A 208 -6.55 11.34 18.29
CA ILE A 208 -5.40 11.64 17.43
C ILE A 208 -5.83 11.89 15.98
N LEU A 209 -6.75 11.07 15.44
CA LEU A 209 -7.31 11.25 14.10
C LEU A 209 -8.03 12.60 13.95
N VAL A 210 -8.77 13.02 14.97
CA VAL A 210 -9.38 14.36 15.04
C VAL A 210 -8.29 15.44 15.02
N GLY A 211 -7.18 15.25 15.73
CA GLY A 211 -6.02 16.14 15.65
C GLY A 211 -5.44 16.24 14.24
N ILE A 212 -5.27 15.11 13.55
CA ILE A 212 -4.82 15.06 12.13
C ILE A 212 -5.82 15.80 11.22
N TYR A 213 -7.11 15.64 11.45
CA TYR A 213 -8.14 16.39 10.70
C TYR A 213 -7.98 17.91 10.84
N PHE A 214 -7.72 18.40 12.06
CA PHE A 214 -7.47 19.82 12.27
C PHE A 214 -6.17 20.29 11.61
N LEU A 215 -5.10 19.51 11.64
CA LEU A 215 -3.87 19.78 10.89
C LEU A 215 -4.14 19.93 9.38
N ASN A 216 -4.95 19.04 8.82
CA ASN A 216 -5.36 19.14 7.42
C ASN A 216 -6.16 20.44 7.17
N LYS A 217 -7.08 20.80 8.06
CA LYS A 217 -7.89 22.02 7.94
C LYS A 217 -7.06 23.30 8.05
N VAL A 218 -6.00 23.31 8.85
CA VAL A 218 -5.04 24.41 8.94
C VAL A 218 -4.16 24.53 7.68
N GLY A 219 -4.14 23.48 6.82
CA GLY A 219 -3.38 23.47 5.57
C GLY A 219 -1.90 23.11 5.75
N GLU A 220 -1.55 22.36 6.80
CA GLU A 220 -0.20 21.84 6.97
C GLU A 220 0.12 20.83 5.84
N THR A 221 1.29 21.00 5.20
CA THR A 221 1.72 20.18 4.05
C THR A 221 2.99 19.36 4.32
N ARG A 222 3.54 19.42 5.51
CA ARG A 222 4.73 18.66 5.90
C ARG A 222 4.32 17.26 6.29
N ILE A 223 4.87 16.27 5.58
CA ILE A 223 4.53 14.85 5.73
C ILE A 223 4.74 14.31 7.16
N MET A 224 5.76 14.80 7.88
CA MET A 224 6.08 14.33 9.22
C MET A 224 4.96 14.58 10.24
N PHE A 225 4.19 15.66 10.09
CA PHE A 225 3.04 15.95 10.96
C PHE A 225 1.89 14.96 10.78
N TYR A 226 1.87 14.22 9.69
CA TYR A 226 0.91 13.14 9.44
C TYR A 226 1.50 11.77 9.77
N LEU A 227 2.77 11.53 9.45
CA LEU A 227 3.40 10.22 9.56
C LEU A 227 3.66 9.83 11.03
N VAL A 228 4.08 10.78 11.88
CA VAL A 228 4.31 10.49 13.31
C VAL A 228 3.01 10.13 14.04
N PRO A 229 1.92 10.93 13.96
CA PRO A 229 0.64 10.53 14.54
C PRO A 229 0.07 9.24 13.89
N ALA A 230 0.30 9.03 12.59
CA ALA A 230 -0.13 7.82 11.89
C ALA A 230 0.49 6.57 12.51
N PHE A 231 1.78 6.59 12.82
CA PHE A 231 2.46 5.49 13.49
C PHE A 231 1.86 5.20 14.87
N VAL A 232 1.52 6.26 15.63
CA VAL A 232 0.88 6.10 16.93
C VAL A 232 -0.53 5.50 16.79
N VAL A 233 -1.32 5.95 15.81
CA VAL A 233 -2.66 5.40 15.52
C VAL A 233 -2.56 3.93 15.13
N TRP A 234 -1.58 3.55 14.29
CA TRP A 234 -1.32 2.16 13.95
C TRP A 234 -1.03 1.31 15.18
N ALA A 235 -0.13 1.77 16.06
CA ALA A 235 0.19 1.05 17.30
C ALA A 235 -1.05 0.91 18.20
N LEU A 236 -1.86 1.96 18.34
CA LEU A 236 -3.10 1.91 19.12
C LEU A 236 -4.12 0.93 18.51
N PHE A 237 -4.26 0.84 17.20
CA PHE A 237 -5.12 -0.16 16.55
C PHE A 237 -4.61 -1.57 16.81
N TYR A 238 -3.30 -1.79 16.67
CA TYR A 238 -2.67 -3.08 16.96
C TYR A 238 -2.98 -3.59 18.39
N TYR A 239 -2.95 -2.68 19.39
CA TYR A 239 -3.26 -3.04 20.78
C TYR A 239 -4.76 -3.04 21.12
N SER A 240 -5.57 -2.38 20.31
CA SER A 240 -7.02 -2.30 20.59
C SER A 240 -7.81 -3.54 20.18
N GLY A 241 -7.19 -4.52 19.50
CA GLY A 241 -7.88 -5.69 18.94
C GLY A 241 -8.52 -5.43 17.56
N ILE A 242 -8.40 -4.22 17.03
CA ILE A 242 -8.79 -3.92 15.65
C ILE A 242 -7.62 -4.30 14.73
N HIS A 243 -7.93 -4.82 13.53
CA HIS A 243 -6.90 -5.08 12.54
C HIS A 243 -6.03 -3.85 12.30
N SER A 244 -4.73 -3.98 12.59
CA SER A 244 -3.74 -2.90 12.48
C SER A 244 -3.69 -2.28 11.08
N THR A 245 -3.94 -3.09 10.05
CA THR A 245 -3.96 -2.71 8.63
C THR A 245 -5.02 -1.67 8.31
N LEU A 246 -6.17 -1.68 9.01
CA LEU A 246 -7.24 -0.68 8.83
C LEU A 246 -6.77 0.74 9.14
N SER A 247 -5.81 0.90 10.05
CA SER A 247 -5.24 2.21 10.37
C SER A 247 -4.68 2.90 9.13
N GLY A 248 -4.06 2.15 8.22
CA GLY A 248 -3.54 2.69 6.96
C GLY A 248 -4.62 3.37 6.13
N VAL A 249 -5.75 2.68 5.91
CA VAL A 249 -6.88 3.23 5.15
C VAL A 249 -7.48 4.46 5.84
N VAL A 250 -7.71 4.35 7.16
CA VAL A 250 -8.29 5.45 7.94
C VAL A 250 -7.40 6.69 7.87
N ILE A 251 -6.08 6.54 8.07
CA ILE A 251 -5.13 7.64 8.02
C ILE A 251 -5.11 8.27 6.61
N ALA A 252 -5.16 7.47 5.55
CA ALA A 252 -5.19 7.96 4.17
C ALA A 252 -6.36 8.92 3.91
N MET A 253 -7.52 8.68 4.55
CA MET A 253 -8.69 9.56 4.43
C MET A 253 -8.42 10.98 4.98
N PHE A 254 -7.48 11.14 5.90
CA PHE A 254 -7.14 12.45 6.48
C PHE A 254 -6.01 13.19 5.75
N ILE A 255 -5.26 12.54 4.84
CA ILE A 255 -4.19 13.18 4.07
C ILE A 255 -4.76 14.24 3.11
N PRO A 256 -4.23 15.48 3.05
CA PRO A 256 -4.76 16.52 2.16
C PRO A 256 -4.57 16.19 0.68
N MET A 257 -5.65 16.34 -0.11
CA MET A 257 -5.63 16.18 -1.57
C MET A 257 -5.48 17.51 -2.30
N LYS A 258 -5.95 18.60 -1.68
CA LYS A 258 -5.91 19.91 -2.33
C LYS A 258 -4.47 20.42 -2.35
N PRO A 259 -4.02 20.97 -3.48
CA PRO A 259 -2.73 21.66 -3.55
C PRO A 259 -2.76 22.91 -2.66
N ARG A 260 -1.59 23.29 -2.16
CA ARG A 260 -1.44 24.50 -1.33
C ARG A 260 -1.63 25.78 -2.12
N TYR A 261 -1.22 25.78 -3.39
CA TYR A 261 -1.27 26.93 -4.27
C TYR A 261 -2.25 26.73 -5.40
N SER A 262 -2.98 27.80 -5.79
CA SER A 262 -3.82 27.78 -6.97
C SER A 262 -2.99 27.72 -8.27
N LYS A 263 -3.59 27.26 -9.35
CA LYS A 263 -2.95 27.17 -10.67
C LYS A 263 -2.41 28.53 -11.14
N GLU A 264 -3.18 29.58 -10.91
CA GLU A 264 -2.85 30.95 -11.33
C GLU A 264 -1.68 31.52 -10.51
N TYR A 265 -1.66 31.25 -9.20
CA TYR A 265 -0.55 31.65 -8.32
C TYR A 265 0.74 30.94 -8.72
N PHE A 266 0.64 29.60 -8.94
CA PHE A 266 1.76 28.78 -9.39
C PHE A 266 2.37 29.30 -10.68
N ALA A 267 1.53 29.56 -11.72
CA ALA A 267 2.00 30.02 -13.02
C ALA A 267 2.72 31.37 -12.92
N ARG A 268 2.15 32.34 -12.20
CA ARG A 268 2.77 33.66 -12.01
C ARG A 268 4.07 33.59 -11.24
N LYS A 269 4.11 32.83 -10.14
CA LYS A 269 5.29 32.74 -9.30
C LYS A 269 6.42 31.96 -10.00
N MET A 270 6.09 30.93 -10.76
CA MET A 270 7.06 30.16 -11.54
C MET A 270 7.69 31.00 -12.65
N SER A 271 6.88 31.79 -13.39
CA SER A 271 7.42 32.73 -14.38
C SER A 271 8.38 33.73 -13.75
N GLY A 272 8.01 34.37 -12.64
CA GLY A 272 8.88 35.32 -11.95
C GLY A 272 10.19 34.69 -11.44
N LEU A 273 10.15 33.43 -10.95
CA LEU A 273 11.35 32.70 -10.54
C LEU A 273 12.22 32.33 -11.75
N SER A 274 11.61 31.97 -12.89
CA SER A 274 12.34 31.68 -14.13
C SER A 274 13.05 32.94 -14.64
N ASP A 275 12.39 34.09 -14.65
CA ASP A 275 13.00 35.36 -15.06
C ASP A 275 14.13 35.78 -14.12
N ALA A 276 13.98 35.55 -12.82
CA ALA A 276 15.03 35.82 -11.84
C ALA A 276 16.24 34.88 -12.03
N LEU A 277 16.00 33.62 -12.30
CA LEU A 277 17.05 32.61 -12.57
C LEU A 277 17.87 33.00 -13.83
N LEU A 278 17.19 33.46 -14.89
CA LEU A 278 17.85 33.91 -16.11
C LEU A 278 18.68 35.17 -15.94
N LYS A 279 18.32 36.04 -15.01
CA LYS A 279 19.07 37.30 -14.66
C LYS A 279 20.21 37.06 -13.71
N ALA A 280 20.23 35.96 -12.99
CA ALA A 280 21.30 35.64 -12.04
C ALA A 280 22.59 35.34 -12.84
N GLU A 281 23.67 36.03 -12.52
CA GLU A 281 24.96 35.88 -13.20
C GLU A 281 25.55 34.51 -12.92
N CYS A 282 25.78 33.71 -13.99
CA CYS A 282 26.60 32.50 -13.93
C CYS A 282 28.09 32.90 -13.95
N ARG A 283 28.88 32.45 -12.98
CA ARG A 283 30.33 32.38 -13.16
C ARG A 283 30.68 31.38 -14.25
N ALA A 284 31.78 31.67 -14.95
CA ALA A 284 32.23 30.92 -16.15
C ALA A 284 32.49 29.42 -15.99
N ASP A 285 32.33 28.89 -14.78
CA ASP A 285 32.54 27.47 -14.46
C ASP A 285 31.19 26.78 -14.28
N ASP A 286 30.49 26.40 -15.24
CA ASP A 286 29.26 25.53 -15.32
C ASP A 286 28.59 25.03 -14.00
N PHE A 287 29.03 25.49 -12.85
CA PHE A 287 28.49 25.14 -11.53
C PHE A 287 27.50 26.21 -11.05
N PRO A 288 26.30 25.79 -10.65
CA PRO A 288 25.30 26.72 -10.12
C PRO A 288 25.82 27.39 -8.82
N ASN A 289 25.90 28.72 -8.82
CA ASN A 289 26.23 29.49 -7.65
C ASN A 289 25.11 29.40 -6.58
N GLU A 290 25.28 30.04 -5.41
CA GLU A 290 24.29 30.00 -4.32
C GLU A 290 22.92 30.56 -4.74
N GLU A 291 22.93 31.62 -5.54
CA GLU A 291 21.73 32.26 -6.04
C GLU A 291 20.94 31.39 -6.99
N HIS A 292 21.61 30.72 -7.95
CA HIS A 292 20.99 29.71 -8.81
C HIS A 292 20.38 28.57 -8.01
N ARG A 293 21.12 28.04 -7.01
CA ARG A 293 20.62 26.98 -6.13
C ARG A 293 19.40 27.41 -5.32
N TYR A 294 19.36 28.68 -4.90
CA TYR A 294 18.21 29.24 -4.21
C TYR A 294 16.96 29.26 -5.10
N TYR A 295 17.06 29.81 -6.33
CA TYR A 295 15.91 29.83 -7.25
C TYR A 295 15.45 28.44 -7.66
N LEU A 296 16.38 27.52 -7.93
CA LEU A 296 16.03 26.13 -8.25
C LEU A 296 15.32 25.42 -7.10
N ARG A 297 15.76 25.62 -5.86
CA ARG A 297 15.07 25.08 -4.68
C ARG A 297 13.67 25.68 -4.50
N MET A 298 13.55 27.00 -4.70
CA MET A 298 12.24 27.67 -4.65
C MET A 298 11.27 27.14 -5.72
N MET A 299 11.74 26.93 -6.95
CA MET A 299 10.94 26.33 -8.02
C MET A 299 10.54 24.90 -7.68
N SER A 300 11.46 24.08 -7.17
CA SER A 300 11.19 22.72 -6.75
C SER A 300 10.17 22.65 -5.61
N SER A 301 10.32 23.51 -4.59
CA SER A 301 9.36 23.61 -3.49
C SER A 301 7.98 24.05 -3.98
N LEU A 302 7.93 25.08 -4.83
CA LEU A 302 6.67 25.58 -5.40
C LEU A 302 5.96 24.50 -6.25
N ALA A 303 6.71 23.77 -7.09
CA ALA A 303 6.18 22.66 -7.87
C ALA A 303 5.64 21.54 -6.95
N THR A 304 6.39 21.20 -5.92
CA THR A 304 6.01 20.17 -4.95
C THR A 304 4.74 20.55 -4.19
N ASP A 305 4.62 21.80 -3.71
CA ASP A 305 3.45 22.26 -2.97
C ASP A 305 2.22 22.53 -3.85
N SER A 306 2.42 22.59 -5.17
CA SER A 306 1.34 22.72 -6.15
C SER A 306 0.71 21.38 -6.54
N VAL A 307 1.26 20.26 -6.05
CA VAL A 307 0.66 18.93 -6.14
C VAL A 307 0.16 18.52 -4.77
N GLY A 308 -1.10 18.07 -4.68
CA GLY A 308 -1.68 17.61 -3.41
C GLY A 308 -0.84 16.49 -2.78
N MET A 309 -0.72 16.49 -1.45
CA MET A 309 0.10 15.52 -0.72
C MET A 309 -0.34 14.07 -1.01
N SER A 310 -1.63 13.82 -1.12
CA SER A 310 -2.17 12.49 -1.44
C SER A 310 -1.57 11.93 -2.73
N PHE A 311 -1.57 12.71 -3.82
CA PHE A 311 -0.98 12.29 -5.11
C PHE A 311 0.53 12.05 -5.04
N ARG A 312 1.24 12.88 -4.27
CA ARG A 312 2.68 12.73 -4.08
C ARG A 312 3.02 11.44 -3.34
N LEU A 313 2.26 11.11 -2.28
CA LEU A 313 2.43 9.89 -1.50
C LEU A 313 2.06 8.66 -2.32
N GLU A 314 0.97 8.70 -3.06
CA GLU A 314 0.55 7.63 -3.97
C GLU A 314 1.67 7.30 -4.97
N HIS A 315 2.19 8.29 -5.68
CA HIS A 315 3.29 8.11 -6.63
C HIS A 315 4.60 7.63 -5.99
N LEU A 316 4.88 8.10 -4.78
CA LEU A 316 6.08 7.70 -4.05
C LEU A 316 5.98 6.23 -3.58
N LEU A 317 4.84 5.84 -3.05
CA LEU A 317 4.65 4.53 -2.42
C LEU A 317 4.36 3.41 -3.41
N ALA A 318 3.68 3.71 -4.53
CA ALA A 318 3.27 2.69 -5.50
C ALA A 318 4.41 1.75 -5.93
N PRO A 319 5.62 2.19 -6.34
CA PRO A 319 6.69 1.27 -6.72
C PRO A 319 7.19 0.42 -5.55
N TYR A 320 7.27 0.95 -4.34
CA TYR A 320 7.68 0.17 -3.16
C TYR A 320 6.64 -0.86 -2.76
N VAL A 321 5.37 -0.51 -2.85
CA VAL A 321 4.27 -1.45 -2.59
C VAL A 321 4.29 -2.57 -3.64
N THR A 322 4.35 -2.23 -4.92
CA THR A 322 4.24 -3.20 -6.03
C THR A 322 5.46 -4.13 -6.12
N PHE A 323 6.68 -3.61 -5.92
CA PHE A 323 7.91 -4.39 -6.17
C PHE A 323 8.60 -4.89 -4.92
N LEU A 324 8.22 -4.44 -3.73
CA LEU A 324 8.83 -4.86 -2.49
C LEU A 324 7.79 -5.45 -1.51
N ILE A 325 6.76 -4.69 -1.13
CA ILE A 325 5.83 -5.09 -0.07
C ILE A 325 4.98 -6.28 -0.51
N MET A 326 4.32 -6.19 -1.67
CA MET A 326 3.46 -7.26 -2.18
C MET A 326 4.21 -8.58 -2.44
N PRO A 327 5.40 -8.59 -3.08
CA PRO A 327 6.18 -9.81 -3.22
C PRO A 327 6.65 -10.41 -1.90
N ILE A 328 7.05 -9.60 -0.92
CA ILE A 328 7.42 -10.07 0.42
C ILE A 328 6.22 -10.67 1.13
N PHE A 329 5.06 -10.01 1.07
CA PHE A 329 3.82 -10.50 1.65
C PHE A 329 3.40 -11.83 1.01
N ALA A 330 3.42 -11.91 -0.31
CA ALA A 330 3.12 -13.14 -1.04
C ALA A 330 4.11 -14.26 -0.69
N PHE A 331 5.39 -13.96 -0.60
CA PHE A 331 6.40 -14.91 -0.17
C PHE A 331 6.13 -15.43 1.24
N ALA A 332 5.78 -14.57 2.19
CA ALA A 332 5.53 -14.96 3.58
C ALA A 332 4.25 -15.79 3.77
N ASN A 333 3.24 -15.60 2.90
CA ASN A 333 1.92 -16.21 3.09
C ASN A 333 1.56 -17.32 2.09
N ALA A 334 2.19 -17.38 0.91
CA ALA A 334 1.86 -18.39 -0.10
C ALA A 334 2.37 -19.81 0.23
N GLY A 335 3.31 -19.95 1.15
CA GLY A 335 3.87 -21.26 1.51
C GLY A 335 3.01 -22.12 2.43
N ALA A 336 1.87 -21.60 2.91
CA ALA A 336 1.04 -22.28 3.91
C ALA A 336 0.15 -23.41 3.33
N VAL A 337 -0.02 -23.53 2.02
CA VAL A 337 -1.19 -24.23 1.43
C VAL A 337 -1.02 -25.71 1.17
N SER A 338 0.19 -26.23 0.97
CA SER A 338 0.36 -27.59 0.43
C SER A 338 0.48 -28.74 1.43
N TYR A 339 0.73 -28.46 2.69
CA TYR A 339 0.98 -29.50 3.71
C TYR A 339 -0.24 -29.95 4.51
N THR A 340 -1.38 -29.26 4.41
CA THR A 340 -2.60 -29.61 5.15
C THR A 340 -3.16 -30.97 4.80
N HIS A 341 -2.88 -31.53 3.61
CA HIS A 341 -3.33 -32.85 3.22
C HIS A 341 -2.44 -34.01 3.72
N LEU A 342 -1.20 -33.75 4.08
CA LEU A 342 -0.24 -34.80 4.51
C LEU A 342 -0.05 -34.89 6.02
N ARG A 343 -0.44 -33.85 6.77
CA ARG A 343 -0.35 -33.78 8.24
C ARG A 343 -1.71 -33.63 8.91
N ALA A 344 -2.71 -34.40 8.48
CA ALA A 344 -4.04 -34.40 9.09
C ALA A 344 -4.06 -34.80 10.58
N HIS A 345 -2.92 -35.17 11.16
CA HIS A 345 -2.77 -35.52 12.56
C HIS A 345 -1.99 -34.52 13.43
N GLU A 346 -1.43 -33.43 12.86
CA GLU A 346 -0.61 -32.45 13.62
C GLU A 346 -1.15 -31.01 13.57
N THR A 347 -2.30 -30.74 12.93
CA THR A 347 -2.73 -29.39 12.58
C THR A 347 -3.74 -28.75 13.52
N ASP A 348 -3.94 -29.24 14.73
CA ASP A 348 -4.82 -28.57 15.71
C ASP A 348 -4.21 -27.31 16.36
N GLN A 349 -2.97 -26.91 16.02
CA GLN A 349 -2.28 -25.76 16.64
C GLN A 349 -2.08 -24.54 15.75
N TYR A 350 -2.45 -24.56 14.46
CA TYR A 350 -2.13 -23.47 13.53
C TYR A 350 -3.32 -22.83 12.81
N LEU A 351 -4.54 -23.04 13.31
CA LEU A 351 -5.77 -22.42 12.80
C LEU A 351 -6.46 -21.53 13.87
N VAL A 352 -5.67 -20.82 14.65
CA VAL A 352 -6.18 -19.73 15.54
C VAL A 352 -5.52 -18.43 15.15
#